data_76447d0958dfebcf94f6352399ac6154
#
_entry.id   76447d0958dfebcf94f6352399ac6154
#
_cell.length_a   1.000
_cell.length_b   1.000
_cell.length_c   1.000
_cell.angle_alpha   90.00
_cell.angle_beta   90.00
_cell.angle_gamma   90.00
#
_symmetry.space_group_name_H-M   'P 1'
#
loop_
_entity.id
_entity.type
_entity.pdbx_description
1 polymer ?
#
loop_
_entity_poly.entity_id
_entity_poly.type
_entity_poly.pdbx_seq_one_letter_code
_entity_poly.pdbx_strand_id
1 'polypeptide(L)'
;GRSFLSAGLGYGGSCFPKDIAAFIAISEQLGVPFNLLKEVQSINARQIDRFVDAIREALWVFKEKKIAVWGLSFKPNTDDVRSSVAVGLVERMVAEGADVTVFDPKAMEKAKELLPVAKKIKFADSALAAAEGAEALVIATEWPEFAAVDLAELREKMRTPLIFDGRNIFDPVAAANFGFQYRGIGRG
;
A
#
# COMPACT_ATOMS: atom_id res chain seq x y z
N GLY A 1 7.26 -20.50 -1.10
CA GLY A 1 6.49 -21.04 0.00
C GLY A 1 5.09 -20.40 0.07
N ARG A 2 4.24 -20.85 1.01
CA ARG A 2 2.84 -20.38 1.13
C ARG A 2 2.73 -18.87 1.32
N SER A 3 3.61 -18.27 2.10
CA SER A 3 3.64 -16.82 2.34
C SER A 3 3.89 -15.99 1.08
N PHE A 4 4.55 -16.54 0.08
CA PHE A 4 4.76 -15.87 -1.21
C PHE A 4 3.45 -15.72 -2.01
N LEU A 5 2.45 -16.54 -1.74
CA LEU A 5 1.15 -16.56 -2.43
C LEU A 5 0.07 -15.77 -1.68
N SER A 6 0.43 -15.02 -0.63
CA SER A 6 -0.50 -14.17 0.09
C SER A 6 -1.03 -13.07 -0.82
N ALA A 7 -2.35 -12.85 -0.79
CA ALA A 7 -2.99 -11.79 -1.54
C ALA A 7 -2.46 -10.42 -1.11
N GLY A 8 -2.34 -9.47 -2.06
CA GLY A 8 -1.80 -8.15 -1.77
C GLY A 8 -1.99 -7.17 -2.93
N LEU A 9 -1.37 -6.01 -2.79
CA LEU A 9 -1.45 -4.90 -3.75
C LEU A 9 -0.73 -5.16 -5.08
N GLY A 10 -0.09 -6.31 -5.21
CA GLY A 10 0.74 -6.68 -6.34
C GLY A 10 2.18 -6.96 -5.92
N TYR A 11 2.95 -7.48 -6.85
CA TYR A 11 4.38 -7.67 -6.65
C TYR A 11 5.17 -6.39 -7.02
N GLY A 12 6.27 -6.19 -6.34
CA GLY A 12 7.22 -5.11 -6.55
C GLY A 12 8.64 -5.55 -6.20
N GLY A 13 9.47 -4.60 -5.79
CA GLY A 13 10.86 -4.82 -5.42
C GLY A 13 11.82 -4.79 -6.60
N SER A 14 13.11 -4.92 -6.30
CA SER A 14 14.20 -4.69 -7.24
C SER A 14 14.45 -5.82 -8.23
N CYS A 15 13.95 -7.04 -7.97
CA CYS A 15 14.27 -8.21 -8.80
C CYS A 15 13.09 -8.63 -9.70
N PHE A 16 11.96 -8.96 -9.10
CA PHE A 16 10.86 -9.62 -9.79
C PHE A 16 10.32 -8.81 -11.00
N PRO A 17 10.05 -7.48 -10.90
CA PRO A 17 9.58 -6.71 -12.04
C PRO A 17 10.57 -6.67 -13.21
N LYS A 18 11.86 -6.48 -12.92
CA LYS A 18 12.90 -6.43 -13.96
C LYS A 18 13.11 -7.80 -14.62
N ASP A 19 13.04 -8.89 -13.85
CA ASP A 19 13.26 -10.23 -14.35
C ASP A 19 12.11 -10.65 -15.29
N ILE A 20 10.86 -10.28 -14.95
CA ILE A 20 9.70 -10.47 -15.83
C ILE A 20 9.88 -9.67 -17.13
N ALA A 21 10.26 -8.40 -17.03
CA ALA A 21 10.46 -7.55 -18.21
C ALA A 21 11.59 -8.08 -19.10
N ALA A 22 12.70 -8.52 -18.51
CA ALA A 22 13.81 -9.13 -19.26
C ALA A 22 13.39 -10.43 -19.95
N PHE A 23 12.62 -11.28 -19.27
CA PHE A 23 12.15 -12.53 -19.84
C PHE A 23 11.19 -12.31 -21.03
N ILE A 24 10.30 -11.33 -20.94
CA ILE A 24 9.44 -10.92 -22.05
C ILE A 24 10.29 -10.45 -23.23
N ALA A 25 11.27 -9.56 -23.00
CA ALA A 25 12.12 -9.05 -24.07
C ALA A 25 12.95 -10.13 -24.76
N ILE A 26 13.53 -11.07 -23.99
CA ILE A 26 14.28 -12.20 -24.52
C ILE A 26 13.37 -13.12 -25.36
N SER A 27 12.16 -13.42 -24.88
CA SER A 27 11.22 -14.27 -25.61
C SER A 27 10.80 -13.67 -26.94
N GLU A 28 10.63 -12.35 -27.00
CA GLU A 28 10.36 -11.61 -28.25
C GLU A 28 11.53 -11.67 -29.22
N GLN A 29 12.76 -11.45 -28.74
CA GLN A 29 13.98 -11.55 -29.57
C GLN A 29 14.16 -12.94 -30.18
N LEU A 30 13.74 -13.99 -29.47
CA LEU A 30 13.79 -15.36 -29.94
C LEU A 30 12.60 -15.74 -30.85
N GLY A 31 11.68 -14.80 -31.12
CA GLY A 31 10.50 -15.08 -31.96
C GLY A 31 9.44 -15.94 -31.27
N VAL A 32 9.52 -16.13 -29.97
CA VAL A 32 8.55 -16.92 -29.15
C VAL A 32 7.86 -15.98 -28.15
N PRO A 33 6.85 -15.20 -28.55
CA PRO A 33 6.20 -14.22 -27.69
C PRO A 33 5.51 -14.88 -26.50
N PHE A 34 5.82 -14.41 -25.28
CA PHE A 34 5.26 -14.93 -24.06
C PHE A 34 4.10 -14.03 -23.56
N ASN A 35 2.96 -14.12 -24.26
CA ASN A 35 1.80 -13.27 -23.99
C ASN A 35 1.21 -13.45 -22.59
N LEU A 36 1.27 -14.67 -22.02
CA LEU A 36 0.83 -14.92 -20.65
C LEU A 36 1.59 -14.04 -19.65
N LEU A 37 2.90 -13.88 -19.83
CA LEU A 37 3.73 -13.08 -18.91
C LEU A 37 3.46 -11.58 -19.06
N LYS A 38 3.13 -11.11 -20.27
CA LYS A 38 2.65 -9.74 -20.51
C LYS A 38 1.33 -9.47 -19.78
N GLU A 39 0.40 -10.44 -19.82
CA GLU A 39 -0.87 -10.31 -19.11
C GLU A 39 -0.67 -10.32 -17.59
N VAL A 40 0.24 -11.13 -17.05
CA VAL A 40 0.63 -11.09 -15.63
C VAL A 40 1.10 -9.68 -15.21
N GLN A 41 1.94 -9.06 -16.04
CA GLN A 41 2.41 -7.68 -15.80
C GLN A 41 1.25 -6.67 -15.81
N SER A 42 0.35 -6.80 -16.76
CA SER A 42 -0.83 -5.97 -16.91
C SER A 42 -1.80 -6.13 -15.71
N ILE A 43 -2.04 -7.37 -15.27
CA ILE A 43 -2.87 -7.64 -14.08
C ILE A 43 -2.24 -7.00 -12.84
N ASN A 44 -0.91 -7.14 -12.67
CA ASN A 44 -0.20 -6.54 -11.54
C ASN A 44 -0.34 -5.02 -11.50
N ALA A 45 -0.21 -4.35 -12.66
CA ALA A 45 -0.39 -2.91 -12.74
C ALA A 45 -1.83 -2.48 -12.38
N ARG A 46 -2.84 -3.19 -12.90
CA ARG A 46 -4.25 -2.91 -12.61
C ARG A 46 -4.64 -3.14 -11.14
N GLN A 47 -3.86 -3.93 -10.40
CA GLN A 47 -4.17 -4.20 -8.98
C GLN A 47 -4.10 -2.93 -8.13
N ILE A 48 -3.10 -2.09 -8.38
CA ILE A 48 -2.99 -0.79 -7.70
C ILE A 48 -4.17 0.12 -8.06
N ASP A 49 -4.54 0.16 -9.36
CA ASP A 49 -5.64 0.99 -9.82
C ASP A 49 -6.95 0.63 -9.12
N ARG A 50 -7.28 -0.66 -9.06
CA ARG A 50 -8.46 -1.16 -8.34
C ARG A 50 -8.47 -0.77 -6.86
N PHE A 51 -7.32 -0.79 -6.22
CA PHE A 51 -7.22 -0.45 -4.81
C PHE A 51 -7.40 1.05 -4.59
N VAL A 52 -6.80 1.89 -5.43
CA VAL A 52 -6.99 3.35 -5.41
C VAL A 52 -8.45 3.70 -5.69
N ASP A 53 -9.08 3.02 -6.66
CA ASP A 53 -10.50 3.23 -6.98
C ASP A 53 -11.41 2.89 -5.79
N ALA A 54 -11.13 1.80 -5.08
CA ALA A 54 -11.89 1.44 -3.88
C ALA A 54 -11.76 2.49 -2.75
N ILE A 55 -10.56 3.08 -2.57
CA ILE A 55 -10.36 4.19 -1.62
C ILE A 55 -11.13 5.43 -2.08
N ARG A 56 -11.02 5.78 -3.37
CA ARG A 56 -11.72 6.93 -3.96
C ARG A 56 -13.24 6.80 -3.82
N GLU A 57 -13.77 5.62 -4.10
CA GLU A 57 -15.20 5.35 -3.95
C GLU A 57 -15.70 5.60 -2.52
N ALA A 58 -14.96 5.15 -1.52
CA ALA A 58 -15.35 5.32 -0.12
C ALA A 58 -15.17 6.76 0.39
N LEU A 59 -14.15 7.48 -0.10
CA LEU A 59 -13.88 8.87 0.30
C LEU A 59 -14.59 9.90 -0.59
N TRP A 60 -15.13 9.50 -1.75
CA TRP A 60 -15.75 10.29 -2.81
C TRP A 60 -14.75 11.17 -3.58
N VAL A 61 -13.77 11.76 -2.88
CA VAL A 61 -12.68 12.58 -3.43
C VAL A 61 -11.43 12.39 -2.58
N PHE A 62 -10.26 12.59 -3.18
CA PHE A 62 -9.00 12.62 -2.45
C PHE A 62 -8.62 14.02 -1.95
N LYS A 63 -9.10 15.06 -2.65
CA LYS A 63 -8.74 16.44 -2.35
C LYS A 63 -9.00 16.79 -0.89
N GLU A 64 -7.92 17.21 -0.19
CA GLU A 64 -7.93 17.62 1.23
C GLU A 64 -8.28 16.50 2.23
N LYS A 65 -8.35 15.24 1.77
CA LYS A 65 -8.53 14.10 2.65
C LYS A 65 -7.24 13.73 3.35
N LYS A 66 -7.30 13.52 4.66
CA LYS A 66 -6.18 13.06 5.46
C LYS A 66 -6.12 11.53 5.41
N ILE A 67 -5.07 10.99 4.83
CA ILE A 67 -4.90 9.55 4.67
C ILE A 67 -3.61 9.11 5.36
N ALA A 68 -3.72 8.13 6.25
CA ALA A 68 -2.57 7.45 6.82
C ALA A 68 -2.12 6.31 5.92
N VAL A 69 -0.82 6.16 5.71
CA VAL A 69 -0.24 5.00 4.98
C VAL A 69 0.78 4.32 5.87
N TRP A 70 0.55 3.05 6.14
CA TRP A 70 1.44 2.18 6.89
C TRP A 70 2.20 1.26 5.96
N GLY A 71 3.52 1.39 5.96
CA GLY A 71 4.44 0.66 5.11
C GLY A 71 4.77 1.40 3.82
N LEU A 72 6.08 1.50 3.55
CA LEU A 72 6.65 2.12 2.35
C LEU A 72 7.63 1.16 1.67
N SER A 73 8.25 0.25 2.43
CA SER A 73 9.09 -0.83 1.91
C SER A 73 8.28 -1.81 1.06
N PHE A 74 8.92 -2.44 0.08
CA PHE A 74 8.24 -3.41 -0.80
C PHE A 74 7.86 -4.72 -0.10
N LYS A 75 8.47 -5.01 1.06
CA LYS A 75 8.14 -6.14 1.97
C LYS A 75 8.63 -5.82 3.39
N PRO A 76 8.18 -6.54 4.43
CA PRO A 76 8.68 -6.35 5.79
C PRO A 76 10.16 -6.73 5.93
N ASN A 77 10.77 -6.27 7.02
CA ASN A 77 12.17 -6.53 7.41
C ASN A 77 13.24 -5.97 6.45
N THR A 78 12.90 -4.98 5.63
CA THR A 78 13.86 -4.27 4.77
C THR A 78 13.55 -2.77 4.73
N ASP A 79 14.54 -1.99 4.35
CA ASP A 79 14.43 -0.56 4.05
C ASP A 79 14.34 -0.29 2.53
N ASP A 80 14.23 -1.34 1.71
CA ASP A 80 14.21 -1.23 0.25
C ASP A 80 12.84 -0.74 -0.25
N VAL A 81 12.85 0.42 -0.90
CA VAL A 81 11.68 1.09 -1.48
C VAL A 81 11.66 1.04 -3.02
N ARG A 82 12.63 0.37 -3.65
CA ARG A 82 12.74 0.29 -5.10
C ARG A 82 11.55 -0.47 -5.69
N SER A 83 10.87 0.15 -6.64
CA SER A 83 9.63 -0.39 -7.21
C SER A 83 8.60 -0.80 -6.15
N SER A 84 8.57 -0.06 -5.03
CA SER A 84 7.58 -0.28 -3.98
C SER A 84 6.20 0.14 -4.48
N VAL A 85 5.25 -0.77 -4.38
CA VAL A 85 3.83 -0.50 -4.66
C VAL A 85 3.29 0.59 -3.73
N ALA A 86 3.76 0.61 -2.48
CA ALA A 86 3.35 1.61 -1.48
C ALA A 86 3.74 3.04 -1.88
N VAL A 87 4.97 3.24 -2.40
CA VAL A 87 5.43 4.54 -2.88
C VAL A 87 4.54 5.03 -4.03
N GLY A 88 4.30 4.17 -5.03
CA GLY A 88 3.42 4.52 -6.15
C GLY A 88 1.97 4.82 -5.74
N LEU A 89 1.48 4.16 -4.68
CA LEU A 89 0.17 4.42 -4.10
C LEU A 89 0.11 5.82 -3.45
N VAL A 90 1.13 6.19 -2.66
CA VAL A 90 1.24 7.52 -2.05
C VAL A 90 1.27 8.61 -3.12
N GLU A 91 2.10 8.44 -4.15
CA GLU A 91 2.20 9.40 -5.25
C GLU A 91 0.86 9.65 -5.95
N ARG A 92 0.09 8.59 -6.22
CA ARG A 92 -1.24 8.71 -6.84
C ARG A 92 -2.23 9.47 -5.97
N MET A 93 -2.32 9.14 -4.68
CA MET A 93 -3.24 9.83 -3.77
C MET A 93 -2.88 11.30 -3.60
N VAL A 94 -1.59 11.63 -3.53
CA VAL A 94 -1.11 13.01 -3.46
C VAL A 94 -1.36 13.78 -4.76
N ALA A 95 -1.18 13.15 -5.91
CA ALA A 95 -1.48 13.76 -7.21
C ALA A 95 -2.97 14.14 -7.35
N GLU A 96 -3.86 13.38 -6.71
CA GLU A 96 -5.29 13.68 -6.65
C GLU A 96 -5.67 14.64 -5.50
N GLY A 97 -4.67 15.11 -4.75
CA GLY A 97 -4.83 16.18 -3.77
C GLY A 97 -5.02 15.74 -2.32
N ALA A 98 -4.79 14.47 -1.99
CA ALA A 98 -4.81 14.00 -0.60
C ALA A 98 -3.66 14.60 0.23
N ASP A 99 -3.90 14.76 1.53
CA ASP A 99 -2.88 15.02 2.54
C ASP A 99 -2.48 13.67 3.17
N VAL A 100 -1.30 13.16 2.82
CA VAL A 100 -0.89 11.82 3.21
C VAL A 100 0.12 11.87 4.35
N THR A 101 -0.13 11.12 5.42
CA THR A 101 0.84 10.91 6.50
C THR A 101 1.33 9.45 6.44
N VAL A 102 2.64 9.27 6.32
CA VAL A 102 3.25 7.96 6.11
C VAL A 102 4.07 7.52 7.30
N PHE A 103 4.13 6.21 7.54
CA PHE A 103 5.04 5.59 8.48
C PHE A 103 5.52 4.23 7.97
N ASP A 104 6.81 3.97 8.11
CA ASP A 104 7.44 2.66 7.90
C ASP A 104 8.54 2.44 8.96
N PRO A 105 8.65 1.26 9.57
CA PRO A 105 9.64 1.01 10.63
C PRO A 105 11.11 1.16 10.22
N LYS A 106 11.43 0.98 8.92
CA LYS A 106 12.82 0.99 8.42
C LYS A 106 13.06 1.85 7.19
N ALA A 107 12.03 2.09 6.37
CA ALA A 107 12.21 2.68 5.04
C ALA A 107 12.03 4.20 4.99
N MET A 108 11.83 4.88 6.13
CA MET A 108 11.49 6.31 6.16
C MET A 108 12.54 7.18 5.46
N GLU A 109 13.84 6.98 5.71
CA GLU A 109 14.89 7.81 5.12
C GLU A 109 14.96 7.63 3.58
N LYS A 110 14.93 6.38 3.11
CA LYS A 110 14.93 6.10 1.67
C LYS A 110 13.64 6.56 0.98
N ALA A 111 12.52 6.49 1.68
CA ALA A 111 11.26 6.99 1.15
C ALA A 111 11.23 8.51 1.00
N LYS A 112 11.87 9.26 1.90
CA LYS A 112 12.04 10.72 1.79
C LYS A 112 12.83 11.13 0.54
N GLU A 113 13.76 10.30 0.09
CA GLU A 113 14.53 10.54 -1.15
C GLU A 113 13.67 10.38 -2.42
N LEU A 114 12.70 9.46 -2.39
CA LEU A 114 11.83 9.16 -3.53
C LEU A 114 10.55 10.00 -3.54
N LEU A 115 9.96 10.17 -2.38
CA LEU A 115 8.75 10.96 -2.22
C LEU A 115 9.16 12.43 -2.05
N PRO A 116 8.91 13.29 -3.03
CA PRO A 116 9.26 14.70 -2.89
C PRO A 116 8.57 15.21 -1.63
N VAL A 117 9.29 16.00 -0.83
CA VAL A 117 8.73 16.73 0.32
C VAL A 117 7.78 17.79 -0.24
N ALA A 118 6.70 17.33 -0.86
CA ALA A 118 5.59 18.16 -1.26
C ALA A 118 4.82 18.51 0.02
N LYS A 119 4.22 19.68 0.07
CA LYS A 119 3.44 20.19 1.21
C LYS A 119 2.34 19.24 1.71
N LYS A 120 2.10 18.13 0.99
CA LYS A 120 1.02 17.15 1.24
C LYS A 120 1.48 15.79 1.75
N ILE A 121 2.78 15.57 1.95
CA ILE A 121 3.31 14.33 2.54
C ILE A 121 3.97 14.67 3.88
N LYS A 122 3.51 13.99 4.93
CA LYS A 122 4.09 14.04 6.27
C LYS A 122 4.67 12.69 6.63
N PHE A 123 5.80 12.70 7.31
CA PHE A 123 6.47 11.51 7.82
C PHE A 123 6.28 11.47 9.33
N ALA A 124 5.58 10.46 9.83
CA ALA A 124 5.29 10.30 11.26
C ALA A 124 6.35 9.43 11.95
N ASP A 125 6.43 9.54 13.28
CA ASP A 125 7.39 8.80 14.09
C ASP A 125 6.87 7.44 14.56
N SER A 126 5.57 7.16 14.35
CA SER A 126 4.94 5.88 14.67
C SER A 126 3.70 5.62 13.81
N ALA A 127 3.25 4.36 13.79
CA ALA A 127 2.02 3.96 13.11
C ALA A 127 0.79 4.72 13.62
N LEU A 128 0.63 4.80 14.94
CA LEU A 128 -0.49 5.53 15.57
C LEU A 128 -0.41 7.04 15.34
N ALA A 129 0.81 7.63 15.36
CA ALA A 129 0.98 9.04 15.02
C ALA A 129 0.61 9.33 13.56
N ALA A 130 0.90 8.40 12.64
CA ALA A 130 0.47 8.54 11.25
C ALA A 130 -1.06 8.52 11.10
N ALA A 131 -1.75 7.75 11.93
CA ALA A 131 -3.21 7.60 11.90
C ALA A 131 -3.97 8.77 12.56
N GLU A 132 -3.28 9.70 13.24
CA GLU A 132 -3.95 10.76 13.98
C GLU A 132 -4.75 11.72 13.09
N GLY A 133 -6.06 11.74 13.32
CA GLY A 133 -7.01 12.55 12.54
C GLY A 133 -7.22 12.06 11.12
N ALA A 134 -6.74 10.88 10.76
CA ALA A 134 -6.92 10.31 9.43
C ALA A 134 -8.39 9.95 9.14
N GLU A 135 -8.79 10.18 7.91
CA GLU A 135 -10.12 9.79 7.38
C GLU A 135 -10.09 8.40 6.72
N ALA A 136 -8.90 7.89 6.43
CA ALA A 136 -8.67 6.51 6.01
C ALA A 136 -7.27 6.07 6.43
N LEU A 137 -7.14 4.79 6.78
CA LEU A 137 -5.87 4.10 6.95
C LEU A 137 -5.66 3.14 5.78
N VAL A 138 -4.51 3.22 5.15
CA VAL A 138 -4.06 2.32 4.08
C VAL A 138 -2.87 1.52 4.57
N ILE A 139 -2.96 0.19 4.53
CA ILE A 139 -1.87 -0.72 4.90
C ILE A 139 -1.27 -1.27 3.62
N ALA A 140 -0.02 -0.92 3.35
CA ALA A 140 0.66 -1.26 2.10
C ALA A 140 1.78 -2.29 2.27
N THR A 141 2.30 -2.47 3.49
CA THR A 141 3.31 -3.48 3.82
C THR A 141 2.93 -4.21 5.12
N GLU A 142 3.09 -5.53 5.13
CA GLU A 142 2.70 -6.40 6.26
C GLU A 142 3.76 -6.46 7.37
N TRP A 143 4.08 -5.33 7.97
CA TRP A 143 4.95 -5.32 9.14
C TRP A 143 4.25 -5.96 10.36
N PRO A 144 4.93 -6.84 11.11
CA PRO A 144 4.36 -7.45 12.33
C PRO A 144 3.90 -6.41 13.36
N GLU A 145 4.58 -5.28 13.42
CA GLU A 145 4.24 -4.15 14.31
C GLU A 145 2.86 -3.57 14.01
N PHE A 146 2.46 -3.53 12.75
CA PHE A 146 1.13 -3.03 12.37
C PHE A 146 0.03 -3.99 12.78
N ALA A 147 0.27 -5.30 12.64
CA ALA A 147 -0.69 -6.31 13.08
C ALA A 147 -0.85 -6.37 14.62
N ALA A 148 0.15 -5.87 15.36
CA ALA A 148 0.14 -5.82 16.82
C ALA A 148 -0.48 -4.54 17.40
N VAL A 149 -0.88 -3.58 16.56
CA VAL A 149 -1.52 -2.33 17.02
C VAL A 149 -2.87 -2.64 17.65
N ASP A 150 -3.13 -2.03 18.80
CA ASP A 150 -4.45 -2.10 19.45
C ASP A 150 -5.49 -1.35 18.61
N LEU A 151 -6.50 -2.08 18.15
CA LEU A 151 -7.58 -1.53 17.33
C LEU A 151 -8.44 -0.51 18.08
N ALA A 152 -8.56 -0.62 19.42
CA ALA A 152 -9.28 0.39 20.21
C ALA A 152 -8.50 1.72 20.21
N GLU A 153 -7.20 1.69 20.46
CA GLU A 153 -6.35 2.87 20.41
C GLU A 153 -6.32 3.49 19.00
N LEU A 154 -6.21 2.66 17.96
CA LEU A 154 -6.27 3.12 16.57
C LEU A 154 -7.61 3.81 16.28
N ARG A 155 -8.71 3.25 16.79
CA ARG A 155 -10.06 3.83 16.59
C ARG A 155 -10.19 5.23 17.20
N GLU A 156 -9.59 5.46 18.35
CA GLU A 156 -9.58 6.76 19.02
C GLU A 156 -8.75 7.81 18.26
N LYS A 157 -7.69 7.39 17.59
CA LYS A 157 -6.81 8.26 16.80
C LYS A 157 -7.43 8.72 15.49
N MET A 158 -8.21 7.88 14.85
CA MET A 158 -8.76 8.16 13.53
C MET A 158 -10.04 9.00 13.58
N ARG A 159 -10.14 9.96 12.65
CA ARG A 159 -11.36 10.74 12.45
C ARG A 159 -12.50 9.90 11.89
N THR A 160 -12.20 9.06 10.90
CA THR A 160 -13.17 8.16 10.26
C THR A 160 -12.62 6.75 10.32
N PRO A 161 -13.40 5.75 10.76
CA PRO A 161 -12.92 4.40 10.97
C PRO A 161 -12.90 3.58 9.68
N LEU A 162 -12.14 4.03 8.67
CA LEU A 162 -11.97 3.36 7.39
C LEU A 162 -10.60 2.71 7.30
N ILE A 163 -10.54 1.40 7.11
CA ILE A 163 -9.29 0.65 6.88
C ILE A 163 -9.32 0.03 5.48
N PHE A 164 -8.29 0.35 4.70
CA PHE A 164 -7.96 -0.29 3.42
C PHE A 164 -6.72 -1.14 3.62
N ASP A 165 -6.89 -2.44 3.78
CA ASP A 165 -5.81 -3.35 4.09
C ASP A 165 -5.32 -4.08 2.83
N GLY A 166 -4.30 -3.52 2.22
CA GLY A 166 -3.65 -4.06 1.02
C GLY A 166 -2.86 -5.35 1.27
N ARG A 167 -2.74 -5.80 2.51
CA ARG A 167 -1.93 -6.96 2.91
C ARG A 167 -2.70 -7.99 3.75
N ASN A 168 -3.98 -7.69 4.06
CA ASN A 168 -4.85 -8.56 4.84
C ASN A 168 -4.27 -8.95 6.21
N ILE A 169 -3.64 -7.99 6.91
CA ILE A 169 -3.02 -8.22 8.23
C ILE A 169 -4.03 -8.25 9.37
N PHE A 170 -5.14 -7.53 9.24
CA PHE A 170 -6.20 -7.55 10.24
C PHE A 170 -7.29 -8.57 9.90
N ASP A 171 -7.90 -9.11 10.94
CA ASP A 171 -9.13 -9.89 10.82
C ASP A 171 -10.32 -8.94 10.60
N PRO A 172 -11.12 -9.13 9.53
CA PRO A 172 -12.26 -8.26 9.22
C PRO A 172 -13.30 -8.21 10.33
N VAL A 173 -13.54 -9.34 11.00
CA VAL A 173 -14.53 -9.43 12.09
C VAL A 173 -14.03 -8.69 13.33
N ALA A 174 -12.74 -8.85 13.66
CA ALA A 174 -12.13 -8.09 14.74
C ALA A 174 -12.19 -6.58 14.47
N ALA A 175 -11.81 -6.15 13.26
CA ALA A 175 -11.89 -4.73 12.89
C ALA A 175 -13.33 -4.19 13.00
N ALA A 176 -14.32 -4.93 12.52
CA ALA A 176 -15.73 -4.55 12.60
C ALA A 176 -16.22 -4.42 14.06
N ASN A 177 -15.77 -5.29 14.97
CA ASN A 177 -16.12 -5.22 16.40
C ASN A 177 -15.62 -3.92 17.07
N PHE A 178 -14.54 -3.31 16.56
CA PHE A 178 -14.06 -1.99 16.99
C PHE A 178 -14.67 -0.83 16.17
N GLY A 179 -15.67 -1.11 15.33
CA GLY A 179 -16.41 -0.10 14.57
C GLY A 179 -15.72 0.38 13.30
N PHE A 180 -14.72 -0.37 12.80
CA PHE A 180 -14.08 -0.06 11.52
C PHE A 180 -14.90 -0.58 10.35
N GLN A 181 -14.98 0.22 9.29
CA GLN A 181 -15.28 -0.26 7.96
C GLN A 181 -13.97 -0.76 7.34
N TYR A 182 -13.91 -2.07 7.14
CA TYR A 182 -12.69 -2.73 6.65
C TYR A 182 -12.88 -3.19 5.21
N ARG A 183 -11.89 -2.92 4.37
CA ARG A 183 -11.77 -3.45 3.00
C ARG A 183 -10.38 -4.04 2.81
N GLY A 184 -10.31 -5.35 2.60
CA GLY A 184 -9.07 -6.07 2.28
C GLY A 184 -9.00 -6.47 0.81
N ILE A 185 -7.90 -7.10 0.41
CA ILE A 185 -7.77 -7.68 -0.92
C ILE A 185 -8.58 -8.99 -0.99
N GLY A 186 -9.68 -8.98 -1.76
CA GLY A 186 -10.61 -10.11 -1.84
C GLY A 186 -11.40 -10.37 -0.55
N ARG A 187 -11.45 -9.36 0.35
CA ARG A 187 -12.19 -9.40 1.62
C ARG A 187 -12.90 -8.06 1.83
N GLY A 188 -14.13 -8.09 2.28
CA GLY A 188 -14.91 -6.90 2.57
C GLY A 188 -16.38 -7.19 2.53
#